data_0a317517124b967421b6952612570d7d
#
_entry.id   0a317517124b967421b6952612570d7d
#
_cell.length_a   1.000
_cell.length_b   1.000
_cell.length_c   1.000
_cell.angle_alpha   90.00
_cell.angle_beta   90.00
_cell.angle_gamma   90.00
#
_symmetry.space_group_name_H-M   'P 1'
#
loop_
_entity.id
_entity.type
_entity.pdbx_description
1 polymer ?
#
loop_
_entity_poly.entity_id
_entity_poly.type
_entity_poly.pdbx_seq_one_letter_code
_entity_poly.pdbx_strand_id
1 'polypeptide(L)'
;MGFSVAAAAAILFAGAILSFAIVLESIQAASETVRDARARDDDRRFAQLNTHITLVNGSANGTIIDLNLTNNGSSVIHVNTIDVLVNGSLYTQNITLRTVDGVAGTSLWSPGQTLHLLVAAPFGAPAEVKLVTEVGFEFYAKVS
;
A
#
# COMPACT_ATOMS: atom_id res chain seq x y z
N MET A 1 32.00 59.46 -15.79
CA MET A 1 30.81 59.07 -14.98
C MET A 1 29.93 58.01 -15.64
N GLY A 2 29.84 57.88 -16.95
CA GLY A 2 29.02 56.88 -17.63
C GLY A 2 29.46 55.42 -17.44
N PHE A 3 30.74 55.14 -17.27
CA PHE A 3 31.26 53.77 -17.11
C PHE A 3 30.84 53.10 -15.80
N SER A 4 30.77 53.84 -14.70
CA SER A 4 30.38 53.28 -13.40
C SER A 4 28.88 52.95 -13.35
N VAL A 5 28.02 53.69 -14.05
CA VAL A 5 26.58 53.44 -14.13
C VAL A 5 26.32 52.21 -15.00
N ALA A 6 27.03 52.06 -16.11
CA ALA A 6 26.91 50.88 -16.96
C ALA A 6 27.38 49.60 -16.26
N ALA A 7 28.46 49.67 -15.49
CA ALA A 7 28.95 48.53 -14.70
C ALA A 7 27.96 48.13 -13.58
N ALA A 8 27.38 49.11 -12.88
CA ALA A 8 26.37 48.85 -11.87
C ALA A 8 25.09 48.22 -12.47
N ALA A 9 24.62 48.71 -13.61
CA ALA A 9 23.48 48.16 -14.31
C ALA A 9 23.74 46.72 -14.77
N ALA A 10 24.94 46.40 -15.28
CA ALA A 10 25.32 45.07 -15.69
C ALA A 10 25.31 44.06 -14.51
N ILE A 11 25.82 44.48 -13.34
CA ILE A 11 25.84 43.65 -12.14
C ILE A 11 24.41 43.38 -11.64
N LEU A 12 23.53 44.38 -11.64
CA LEU A 12 22.14 44.22 -11.23
C LEU A 12 21.39 43.30 -12.19
N PHE A 13 21.65 43.45 -13.49
CA PHE A 13 21.01 42.60 -14.51
C PHE A 13 21.48 41.12 -14.39
N ALA A 14 22.77 40.90 -14.20
CA ALA A 14 23.31 39.56 -13.95
C ALA A 14 22.73 38.93 -12.68
N GLY A 15 22.63 39.71 -11.61
CA GLY A 15 22.02 39.27 -10.36
C GLY A 15 20.53 38.88 -10.53
N ALA A 16 19.79 39.66 -11.32
CA ALA A 16 18.40 39.37 -11.63
C ALA A 16 18.25 38.09 -12.45
N ILE A 17 19.11 37.85 -13.45
CA ILE A 17 19.11 36.60 -14.24
C ILE A 17 19.41 35.38 -13.35
N LEU A 18 20.42 35.48 -12.49
CA LEU A 18 20.78 34.39 -11.58
C LEU A 18 19.65 34.07 -10.59
N SER A 19 19.03 35.11 -10.04
CA SER A 19 17.87 34.92 -9.14
C SER A 19 16.70 34.26 -9.85
N PHE A 20 16.42 34.64 -11.08
CA PHE A 20 15.35 34.03 -11.88
C PHE A 20 15.66 32.57 -12.23
N ALA A 21 16.92 32.26 -12.55
CA ALA A 21 17.34 30.87 -12.82
C ALA A 21 17.13 29.96 -11.60
N ILE A 22 17.50 30.43 -10.40
CA ILE A 22 17.28 29.67 -9.15
C ILE A 22 15.79 29.44 -8.88
N VAL A 23 14.96 30.45 -9.11
CA VAL A 23 13.50 30.31 -8.93
C VAL A 23 12.93 29.31 -9.91
N LEU A 24 13.34 29.34 -11.19
CA LEU A 24 12.90 28.37 -12.19
C LEU A 24 13.29 26.94 -11.81
N GLU A 25 14.53 26.73 -11.38
CA GLU A 25 15.02 25.43 -10.96
C GLU A 25 14.20 24.88 -9.76
N SER A 26 13.91 25.72 -8.78
CA SER A 26 13.11 25.33 -7.62
C SER A 26 11.66 24.97 -8.00
N ILE A 27 11.06 25.68 -8.96
CA ILE A 27 9.73 25.38 -9.48
C ILE A 27 9.73 24.03 -10.23
N GLN A 28 10.76 23.76 -11.03
CA GLN A 28 10.87 22.50 -11.76
C GLN A 28 11.03 21.33 -10.78
N ALA A 29 11.92 21.42 -9.79
CA ALA A 29 12.10 20.41 -8.76
C ALA A 29 10.82 20.14 -7.95
N ALA A 30 10.09 21.20 -7.59
CA ALA A 30 8.80 21.05 -6.91
C ALA A 30 7.75 20.35 -7.82
N SER A 31 7.72 20.70 -9.10
CA SER A 31 6.81 20.08 -10.09
C SER A 31 7.10 18.59 -10.28
N GLU A 32 8.38 18.19 -10.34
CA GLU A 32 8.79 16.78 -10.44
C GLU A 32 8.36 16.02 -9.20
N THR A 33 8.60 16.56 -8.00
CA THR A 33 8.17 15.93 -6.75
C THR A 33 6.67 15.69 -6.70
N VAL A 34 5.87 16.66 -7.16
CA VAL A 34 4.40 16.52 -7.21
C VAL A 34 3.97 15.47 -8.25
N ARG A 35 4.63 15.42 -9.41
CA ARG A 35 4.35 14.41 -10.43
C ARG A 35 4.64 13.01 -9.94
N ASP A 36 5.79 12.80 -9.28
CA ASP A 36 6.18 11.51 -8.72
C ASP A 36 5.22 11.06 -7.61
N ALA A 37 4.79 12.00 -6.76
CA ALA A 37 3.81 11.70 -5.73
C ALA A 37 2.47 11.28 -6.31
N ARG A 38 2.00 11.96 -7.37
CA ARG A 38 0.75 11.59 -8.07
C ARG A 38 0.86 10.23 -8.75
N ALA A 39 1.97 9.95 -9.44
CA ALA A 39 2.18 8.66 -10.08
C ALA A 39 2.10 7.50 -9.09
N ARG A 40 2.73 7.65 -7.91
CA ARG A 40 2.65 6.64 -6.84
C ARG A 40 1.24 6.47 -6.26
N ASP A 41 0.48 7.57 -6.15
CA ASP A 41 -0.91 7.50 -5.68
C ASP A 41 -1.81 6.82 -6.71
N ASP A 42 -1.63 7.13 -7.99
CA ASP A 42 -2.37 6.49 -9.08
C ASP A 42 -2.06 4.99 -9.18
N ASP A 43 -0.80 4.59 -9.04
CA ASP A 43 -0.39 3.18 -9.01
C ASP A 43 -1.05 2.43 -7.84
N ARG A 44 -1.09 3.04 -6.66
CA ARG A 44 -1.77 2.45 -5.49
C ARG A 44 -3.27 2.31 -5.71
N ARG A 45 -3.92 3.34 -6.23
CA ARG A 45 -5.36 3.31 -6.54
C ARG A 45 -5.67 2.25 -7.59
N PHE A 46 -4.83 2.17 -8.63
CA PHE A 46 -4.98 1.13 -9.66
C PHE A 46 -4.85 -0.27 -9.06
N ALA A 47 -3.84 -0.49 -8.21
CA ALA A 47 -3.68 -1.76 -7.51
C ALA A 47 -4.86 -2.08 -6.58
N GLN A 48 -5.38 -1.09 -5.84
CA GLN A 48 -6.59 -1.28 -5.02
C GLN A 48 -7.81 -1.69 -5.84
N LEU A 49 -8.07 -1.01 -6.95
CA LEU A 49 -9.21 -1.31 -7.84
C LEU A 49 -9.10 -2.70 -8.48
N ASN A 50 -7.88 -3.17 -8.70
CA ASN A 50 -7.60 -4.47 -9.30
C ASN A 50 -7.41 -5.59 -8.26
N THR A 51 -7.48 -5.27 -6.98
CA THR A 51 -7.45 -6.26 -5.89
C THR A 51 -8.87 -6.64 -5.53
N HIS A 52 -9.17 -7.93 -5.59
CA HIS A 52 -10.44 -8.48 -5.16
C HIS A 52 -10.22 -9.82 -4.44
N ILE A 53 -10.68 -9.90 -3.20
CA ILE A 53 -10.53 -11.09 -2.35
C ILE A 53 -11.91 -11.64 -2.05
N THR A 54 -12.07 -12.95 -2.10
CA THR A 54 -13.31 -13.64 -1.76
C THR A 54 -13.03 -14.67 -0.67
N LEU A 55 -13.87 -14.72 0.35
CA LEU A 55 -13.86 -15.80 1.33
C LEU A 55 -14.50 -17.04 0.70
N VAL A 56 -13.72 -18.13 0.61
CA VAL A 56 -14.20 -19.44 0.17
C VAL A 56 -14.82 -20.18 1.35
N ASN A 57 -14.10 -20.18 2.48
CA ASN A 57 -14.54 -20.78 3.72
C ASN A 57 -13.87 -20.09 4.90
N GLY A 58 -14.57 -20.04 6.04
CA GLY A 58 -14.02 -19.48 7.27
C GLY A 58 -14.74 -20.06 8.49
N SER A 59 -13.95 -20.37 9.53
CA SER A 59 -14.48 -20.86 10.80
C SER A 59 -13.71 -20.26 11.98
N ALA A 60 -14.41 -20.16 13.12
CA ALA A 60 -13.81 -19.71 14.39
C ALA A 60 -14.22 -20.70 15.50
N ASN A 61 -13.24 -21.32 16.15
CA ASN A 61 -13.47 -22.34 17.17
C ASN A 61 -13.12 -21.92 18.61
N GLY A 62 -12.96 -20.62 18.86
CA GLY A 62 -12.63 -20.08 20.18
C GLY A 62 -11.13 -19.95 20.49
N THR A 63 -10.27 -20.54 19.67
CA THR A 63 -8.80 -20.44 19.81
C THR A 63 -8.09 -20.16 18.49
N ILE A 64 -8.67 -20.61 17.39
CA ILE A 64 -8.12 -20.47 16.05
C ILE A 64 -9.22 -19.99 15.11
N ILE A 65 -8.88 -19.04 14.26
CA ILE A 65 -9.68 -18.62 13.11
C ILE A 65 -9.01 -19.21 11.87
N ASP A 66 -9.76 -19.98 11.11
CA ASP A 66 -9.37 -20.60 9.85
C ASP A 66 -10.02 -19.85 8.69
N LEU A 67 -9.21 -19.40 7.74
CA LEU A 67 -9.64 -18.62 6.59
C LEU A 67 -9.06 -19.19 5.30
N ASN A 68 -9.95 -19.53 4.37
CA ASN A 68 -9.59 -19.85 3.00
C ASN A 68 -10.10 -18.74 2.08
N LEU A 69 -9.18 -18.05 1.42
CA LEU A 69 -9.43 -16.85 0.64
C LEU A 69 -8.91 -17.03 -0.78
N THR A 70 -9.66 -16.56 -1.77
CA THR A 70 -9.22 -16.58 -3.17
C THR A 70 -8.97 -15.16 -3.65
N ASN A 71 -7.85 -14.94 -4.35
CA ASN A 71 -7.57 -13.71 -5.06
C ASN A 71 -8.30 -13.72 -6.40
N ASN A 72 -9.46 -13.09 -6.46
CA ASN A 72 -10.25 -12.92 -7.69
C ASN A 72 -9.94 -11.62 -8.43
N GLY A 73 -8.96 -10.84 -7.93
CA GLY A 73 -8.46 -9.66 -8.61
C GLY A 73 -7.46 -10.00 -9.72
N SER A 74 -6.89 -8.97 -10.32
CA SER A 74 -5.79 -9.08 -11.29
C SER A 74 -4.45 -8.66 -10.73
N SER A 75 -4.40 -8.18 -9.49
CA SER A 75 -3.16 -7.79 -8.79
C SER A 75 -2.58 -8.96 -8.01
N VAL A 76 -1.25 -9.06 -8.01
CA VAL A 76 -0.51 -9.96 -7.12
C VAL A 76 -0.41 -9.31 -5.74
N ILE A 77 -0.68 -10.08 -4.69
CA ILE A 77 -0.68 -9.62 -3.30
C ILE A 77 0.52 -10.24 -2.58
N HIS A 78 1.26 -9.43 -1.83
CA HIS A 78 2.32 -9.93 -0.95
C HIS A 78 1.72 -10.46 0.35
N VAL A 79 1.81 -11.77 0.56
CA VAL A 79 1.19 -12.45 1.70
C VAL A 79 1.80 -11.99 3.03
N ASN A 80 3.09 -11.63 3.04
CA ASN A 80 3.81 -11.24 4.25
C ASN A 80 3.45 -9.83 4.77
N THR A 81 2.81 -9.02 3.92
CA THR A 81 2.41 -7.65 4.22
C THR A 81 0.91 -7.52 4.51
N ILE A 82 0.20 -8.64 4.58
CA ILE A 82 -1.22 -8.66 4.94
C ILE A 82 -1.36 -8.50 6.44
N ASP A 83 -2.10 -7.48 6.85
CA ASP A 83 -2.53 -7.30 8.22
C ASP A 83 -3.88 -7.97 8.46
N VAL A 84 -3.99 -8.64 9.61
CA VAL A 84 -5.21 -9.32 10.04
C VAL A 84 -5.70 -8.69 11.35
N LEU A 85 -6.93 -8.20 11.31
CA LEU A 85 -7.64 -7.72 12.50
C LEU A 85 -8.80 -8.67 12.80
N VAL A 86 -8.99 -8.98 14.07
CA VAL A 86 -10.12 -9.76 14.55
C VAL A 86 -10.88 -8.94 15.60
N ASN A 87 -12.16 -8.73 15.37
CA ASN A 87 -13.02 -7.89 16.21
C ASN A 87 -12.39 -6.51 16.50
N GLY A 88 -11.72 -5.92 15.48
CA GLY A 88 -11.07 -4.61 15.57
C GLY A 88 -9.67 -4.60 16.20
N SER A 89 -9.16 -5.73 16.69
CA SER A 89 -7.81 -5.85 17.26
C SER A 89 -6.84 -6.50 16.28
N LEU A 90 -5.57 -6.06 16.27
CA LEU A 90 -4.55 -6.54 15.36
C LEU A 90 -4.00 -7.91 15.80
N TYR A 91 -4.06 -8.91 14.91
CA TYR A 91 -3.61 -10.29 15.11
C TYR A 91 -2.60 -10.76 14.07
N THR A 92 -1.99 -9.88 13.31
CA THR A 92 -1.01 -10.21 12.26
C THR A 92 0.15 -11.07 12.78
N GLN A 93 0.61 -10.82 14.00
CA GLN A 93 1.70 -11.60 14.62
C GLN A 93 1.24 -12.98 15.14
N ASN A 94 -0.05 -13.21 15.22
CA ASN A 94 -0.64 -14.46 15.69
C ASN A 94 -1.03 -15.41 14.54
N ILE A 95 -0.60 -15.11 13.32
CA ILE A 95 -0.77 -16.02 12.19
C ILE A 95 0.17 -17.20 12.37
N THR A 96 -0.39 -18.39 12.58
CA THR A 96 0.35 -19.64 12.83
C THR A 96 0.61 -20.43 11.56
N LEU A 97 -0.24 -20.29 10.56
CA LEU A 97 -0.08 -20.90 9.25
C LEU A 97 -0.42 -19.90 8.15
N ARG A 98 0.38 -19.95 7.09
CA ARG A 98 0.21 -19.14 5.89
C ARG A 98 0.67 -19.96 4.70
N THR A 99 -0.29 -20.41 3.87
CA THR A 99 0.01 -21.20 2.66
C THR A 99 -0.76 -20.66 1.47
N VAL A 100 -0.13 -20.67 0.30
CA VAL A 100 -0.79 -20.36 -0.97
C VAL A 100 -0.86 -21.64 -1.79
N ASP A 101 -2.06 -22.07 -2.17
CA ASP A 101 -2.34 -23.36 -2.83
C ASP A 101 -1.70 -24.55 -2.09
N GLY A 102 -1.68 -24.50 -0.76
CA GLY A 102 -1.07 -25.54 0.09
C GLY A 102 0.44 -25.44 0.23
N VAL A 103 1.12 -24.48 -0.43
CA VAL A 103 2.57 -24.31 -0.34
C VAL A 103 2.92 -23.29 0.72
N ALA A 104 3.66 -23.71 1.75
CA ALA A 104 4.17 -22.82 2.79
C ALA A 104 5.41 -22.04 2.32
N GLY A 105 5.60 -20.83 2.88
CA GLY A 105 6.76 -19.99 2.56
C GLY A 105 6.65 -19.22 1.25
N THR A 106 5.54 -19.32 0.55
CA THR A 106 5.25 -18.51 -0.63
C THR A 106 4.96 -17.07 -0.18
N SER A 107 5.65 -16.11 -0.77
CA SER A 107 5.47 -14.68 -0.45
C SER A 107 4.46 -13.97 -1.35
N LEU A 108 4.12 -14.56 -2.49
CA LEU A 108 3.23 -13.98 -3.51
C LEU A 108 1.93 -14.77 -3.61
N TRP A 109 0.83 -14.06 -3.67
CA TRP A 109 -0.51 -14.59 -3.87
C TRP A 109 -1.07 -14.05 -5.18
N SER A 110 -0.94 -14.85 -6.23
CA SER A 110 -1.31 -14.48 -7.59
C SER A 110 -2.83 -14.59 -7.82
N PRO A 111 -3.36 -13.93 -8.87
CA PRO A 111 -4.74 -14.10 -9.30
C PRO A 111 -5.14 -15.55 -9.47
N GLY A 112 -6.31 -15.91 -8.96
CA GLY A 112 -6.86 -17.27 -9.01
C GLY A 112 -6.35 -18.24 -7.96
N GLN A 113 -5.30 -17.89 -7.21
CA GLN A 113 -4.77 -18.76 -6.15
C GLN A 113 -5.57 -18.63 -4.85
N THR A 114 -5.48 -19.66 -4.00
CA THR A 114 -6.12 -19.71 -2.68
C THR A 114 -5.08 -19.52 -1.58
N LEU A 115 -5.33 -18.54 -0.70
CA LEU A 115 -4.59 -18.31 0.52
C LEU A 115 -5.31 -18.98 1.69
N HIS A 116 -4.61 -19.85 2.41
CA HIS A 116 -5.05 -20.42 3.67
C HIS A 116 -4.30 -19.80 4.83
N LEU A 117 -5.05 -19.22 5.78
CA LEU A 117 -4.54 -18.57 6.98
C LEU A 117 -5.15 -19.23 8.22
N LEU A 118 -4.29 -19.57 9.18
CA LEU A 118 -4.70 -19.89 10.54
C LEU A 118 -4.21 -18.78 11.48
N VAL A 119 -5.13 -18.18 12.21
CA VAL A 119 -4.86 -17.08 13.15
C VAL A 119 -5.20 -17.54 14.55
N ALA A 120 -4.21 -17.56 15.43
CA ALA A 120 -4.45 -17.84 16.85
C ALA A 120 -5.10 -16.61 17.51
N ALA A 121 -6.41 -16.71 17.78
CA ALA A 121 -7.19 -15.63 18.36
C ALA A 121 -8.24 -16.22 19.32
N PRO A 122 -8.35 -15.69 20.54
CA PRO A 122 -9.24 -16.23 21.58
C PRO A 122 -10.70 -15.76 21.36
N PHE A 123 -11.22 -15.94 20.15
CA PHE A 123 -12.58 -15.56 19.80
C PHE A 123 -13.34 -16.75 19.22
N GLY A 124 -14.49 -17.03 19.83
CA GLY A 124 -15.46 -17.97 19.27
C GLY A 124 -16.29 -17.33 18.14
N ALA A 125 -17.06 -18.16 17.49
CA ALA A 125 -18.02 -17.71 16.49
C ALA A 125 -19.19 -16.93 17.13
N PRO A 126 -19.70 -15.87 16.49
CA PRO A 126 -19.18 -15.27 15.27
C PRO A 126 -18.02 -14.32 15.53
N ALA A 127 -17.00 -14.36 14.67
CA ALA A 127 -15.89 -13.40 14.70
C ALA A 127 -15.87 -12.56 13.43
N GLU A 128 -15.59 -11.27 13.58
CA GLU A 128 -15.41 -10.36 12.45
C GLU A 128 -13.92 -10.27 12.12
N VAL A 129 -13.59 -10.60 10.88
CA VAL A 129 -12.22 -10.57 10.39
C VAL A 129 -12.09 -9.50 9.31
N LYS A 130 -11.08 -8.66 9.48
CA LYS A 130 -10.67 -7.68 8.48
C LYS A 130 -9.25 -8.00 8.04
N LEU A 131 -9.04 -8.11 6.73
CA LEU A 131 -7.71 -8.16 6.14
C LEU A 131 -7.40 -6.84 5.45
N VAL A 132 -6.17 -6.37 5.61
CA VAL A 132 -5.67 -5.18 4.95
C VAL A 132 -4.42 -5.54 4.18
N THR A 133 -4.40 -5.25 2.89
CA THR A 133 -3.24 -5.49 2.02
C THR A 133 -2.28 -4.29 2.03
N GLU A 134 -1.07 -4.46 1.54
CA GLU A 134 -0.05 -3.42 1.42
C GLU A 134 -0.50 -2.18 0.62
N VAL A 135 -1.40 -2.38 -0.35
CA VAL A 135 -1.97 -1.29 -1.15
C VAL A 135 -3.14 -0.59 -0.48
N GLY A 136 -3.54 -1.05 0.74
CA GLY A 136 -4.65 -0.50 1.49
C GLY A 136 -6.03 -1.02 1.04
N PHE A 137 -6.09 -2.12 0.29
CA PHE A 137 -7.36 -2.80 0.03
C PHE A 137 -7.82 -3.51 1.31
N GLU A 138 -9.08 -3.30 1.66
CA GLU A 138 -9.70 -3.85 2.86
C GLU A 138 -10.73 -4.93 2.49
N PHE A 139 -10.61 -6.08 3.10
CA PHE A 139 -11.56 -7.17 2.99
C PHE A 139 -12.19 -7.46 4.35
N TYR A 140 -13.49 -7.61 4.38
CA TYR A 140 -14.25 -7.92 5.59
C TYR A 140 -14.98 -9.25 5.45
N ALA A 141 -14.88 -10.09 6.46
CA ALA A 141 -15.61 -11.34 6.56
C ALA A 141 -16.14 -11.55 7.96
N LYS A 142 -17.29 -12.21 8.06
CA LYS A 142 -17.82 -12.73 9.32
C LYS A 142 -17.72 -14.24 9.26
N VAL A 143 -17.02 -14.82 10.22
CA VAL A 143 -16.79 -16.27 10.30
C VAL A 143 -17.58 -16.85 11.45
N SER A 144 -18.13 -18.04 11.24
CA SER A 144 -19.01 -18.76 12.16
C SER A 144 -18.42 -20.12 12.56
#